data_fcc38762ce124ad816a222d011763bce
#
_entry.id   fcc38762ce124ad816a222d011763bce
#
_cell.length_a   1.000
_cell.length_b   1.000
_cell.length_c   1.000
_cell.angle_alpha   90.00
_cell.angle_beta   90.00
_cell.angle_gamma   90.00
#
_symmetry.space_group_name_H-M   'P 1'
#
loop_
_entity.id
_entity.type
_entity.pdbx_description
1 polymer ?
#
loop_
_entity_poly.entity_id
_entity_poly.type
_entity_poly.pdbx_seq_one_letter_code
_entity_poly.pdbx_strand_id
1 'polypeptide(L)'
;MSIVGYATRLGTERYFNRIYKTYPNIVSKTWYKRINGIDFYPSSLGFGTYRVSYKDHEHIDALREALISGINVIDTASNYGDGSAEILVGNVLKELIDAKRIQRDEIVIITKAGYIQGKNLKLYLEKNFPETVKLSNTLYHSIHPEFLEVQIETSLRRMGIDTIDVFLLHNPEYYLNVYGDQEIYLKRIEKALNFLEKKREENLIRYYGISSNTFSLPPEHRESTNLLKILEIAPAGFKVIQFPANLLETGYKEHFFNGRSLLEIAQENRLWTISNRPFNVIFNNQLYRFARLPVEPEEGEKNPESVMLYLEERLKDLENQILKILSNKHFRFDEQYPSPFATLKYYKNYLQDPESVYSFLRTISLYLQKTVSYVRFLILDDNQKKEQEKEIALRIFDAYLKTLNHALLFLPNYISYKNHLKMKHIEEELSKLDKRLENLPLTLQILVILLNDGIDTVLAGMRKITYVRQLQKIFTIKIPSKKIIANSQLTFNL
;
A
#
# COMPACT_ATOMS: atom_id res chain seq x y z
N MET A 1 -17.70 -25.86 7.92
CA MET A 1 -18.95 -25.17 7.55
C MET A 1 -18.63 -23.74 7.17
N SER A 2 -19.28 -23.23 6.13
CA SER A 2 -19.15 -21.85 5.71
C SER A 2 -19.81 -20.91 6.71
N ILE A 3 -19.26 -19.70 6.90
CA ILE A 3 -19.90 -18.63 7.67
C ILE A 3 -21.03 -18.07 6.80
N VAL A 4 -22.27 -18.17 7.27
CA VAL A 4 -23.48 -17.82 6.51
C VAL A 4 -23.85 -16.35 6.72
N GLY A 5 -24.27 -15.67 5.64
CA GLY A 5 -24.83 -14.34 5.66
C GLY A 5 -23.88 -13.25 5.14
N TYR A 6 -24.31 -12.01 5.29
CA TYR A 6 -23.64 -10.81 4.78
C TYR A 6 -23.94 -9.61 5.69
N ALA A 7 -23.23 -8.49 5.47
CA ALA A 7 -23.46 -7.27 6.22
C ALA A 7 -24.85 -6.69 5.99
N THR A 8 -25.52 -6.31 7.09
CA THR A 8 -26.87 -5.75 7.06
C THR A 8 -26.93 -4.42 7.81
N ARG A 9 -27.95 -3.62 7.56
CA ARG A 9 -28.21 -2.39 8.31
C ARG A 9 -28.33 -2.65 9.80
N LEU A 10 -29.16 -3.61 10.19
CA LEU A 10 -29.37 -3.97 11.60
C LEU A 10 -28.10 -4.53 12.24
N GLY A 11 -27.35 -5.36 11.52
CA GLY A 11 -26.07 -5.89 12.00
C GLY A 11 -25.06 -4.79 12.27
N THR A 12 -24.85 -3.89 11.30
CA THR A 12 -23.88 -2.80 11.43
C THR A 12 -24.31 -1.75 12.46
N GLU A 13 -25.64 -1.51 12.64
CA GLU A 13 -26.15 -0.68 13.76
C GLU A 13 -25.89 -1.33 15.12
N ARG A 14 -26.11 -2.64 15.24
CA ARG A 14 -25.79 -3.40 16.47
C ARG A 14 -24.30 -3.30 16.80
N TYR A 15 -23.45 -3.48 15.81
CA TYR A 15 -21.99 -3.32 15.94
C TYR A 15 -21.65 -1.92 16.46
N PHE A 16 -22.13 -0.86 15.81
CA PHE A 16 -21.93 0.50 16.25
C PHE A 16 -22.35 0.73 17.71
N ASN A 17 -23.56 0.30 18.07
CA ASN A 17 -24.10 0.52 19.42
C ASN A 17 -23.24 -0.19 20.48
N ARG A 18 -22.69 -1.37 20.16
CA ARG A 18 -21.77 -2.09 21.06
C ARG A 18 -20.46 -1.31 21.22
N ILE A 19 -19.86 -0.86 20.13
CA ILE A 19 -18.60 -0.09 20.15
C ILE A 19 -18.79 1.25 20.86
N TYR A 20 -19.89 1.95 20.59
CA TYR A 20 -20.21 3.23 21.23
C TYR A 20 -20.34 3.13 22.75
N LYS A 21 -20.90 2.04 23.26
CA LYS A 21 -20.96 1.78 24.71
C LYS A 21 -19.56 1.63 25.32
N THR A 22 -18.64 1.06 24.59
CA THR A 22 -17.24 0.85 25.02
C THR A 22 -16.42 2.13 24.90
N TYR A 23 -16.68 2.92 23.85
CA TYR A 23 -15.95 4.15 23.50
C TYR A 23 -16.92 5.32 23.32
N PRO A 24 -17.46 5.92 24.40
CA PRO A 24 -18.54 6.92 24.31
C PRO A 24 -18.13 8.24 23.63
N ASN A 25 -16.84 8.48 23.47
CA ASN A 25 -16.29 9.66 22.77
C ASN A 25 -16.30 9.54 21.24
N ILE A 26 -16.79 8.43 20.68
CA ILE A 26 -16.88 8.24 19.23
C ILE A 26 -17.89 9.24 18.65
N VAL A 27 -17.46 9.94 17.59
CA VAL A 27 -18.31 10.84 16.81
C VAL A 27 -18.95 10.05 15.67
N SER A 28 -20.24 9.77 15.75
CA SER A 28 -20.96 8.90 14.81
C SER A 28 -20.79 9.31 13.34
N LYS A 29 -20.80 10.62 13.04
CA LYS A 29 -20.58 11.14 11.67
C LYS A 29 -19.17 10.92 11.14
N THR A 30 -18.20 10.71 12.01
CA THR A 30 -16.82 10.39 11.62
C THR A 30 -16.62 8.89 11.53
N TRP A 31 -17.31 8.12 12.37
CA TRP A 31 -17.05 6.69 12.44
C TRP A 31 -17.78 5.89 11.37
N TYR A 32 -19.08 6.13 11.12
CA TYR A 32 -19.83 5.34 10.16
C TYR A 32 -20.68 6.19 9.22
N LYS A 33 -20.88 5.68 7.99
CA LYS A 33 -21.53 6.40 6.91
C LYS A 33 -22.88 5.78 6.54
N ARG A 34 -23.87 6.65 6.30
CA ARG A 34 -25.12 6.25 5.69
C ARG A 34 -25.05 6.56 4.20
N ILE A 35 -24.94 5.51 3.38
CA ILE A 35 -24.83 5.63 1.94
C ILE A 35 -26.16 5.21 1.31
N ASN A 36 -26.78 6.09 0.55
CA ASN A 36 -28.05 5.79 -0.10
C ASN A 36 -27.86 4.67 -1.14
N GLY A 37 -28.71 3.63 -1.08
CA GLY A 37 -28.66 2.49 -1.99
C GLY A 37 -27.76 1.34 -1.52
N ILE A 38 -27.18 1.44 -0.32
CA ILE A 38 -26.45 0.37 0.36
C ILE A 38 -27.16 0.04 1.68
N ASP A 39 -27.35 -1.24 1.94
CA ASP A 39 -28.11 -1.73 3.10
C ASP A 39 -27.22 -2.16 4.28
N PHE A 40 -26.15 -1.42 4.52
CA PHE A 40 -25.29 -1.50 5.70
C PHE A 40 -24.60 -0.14 5.96
N TYR A 41 -23.98 -0.01 7.11
CA TYR A 41 -23.23 1.20 7.49
C TYR A 41 -21.73 0.88 7.59
N PRO A 42 -20.92 1.26 6.57
CA PRO A 42 -19.48 1.08 6.63
C PRO A 42 -18.82 2.09 7.55
N SER A 43 -17.78 1.68 8.26
CA SER A 43 -16.89 2.60 8.98
C SER A 43 -16.10 3.49 8.01
N SER A 44 -15.84 4.73 8.40
CA SER A 44 -15.07 5.68 7.61
C SER A 44 -13.57 5.33 7.50
N LEU A 45 -13.07 4.46 8.37
CA LEU A 45 -11.76 3.83 8.30
C LEU A 45 -11.95 2.34 7.99
N GLY A 46 -11.27 1.84 6.95
CA GLY A 46 -11.28 0.43 6.58
C GLY A 46 -9.89 -0.22 6.76
N PHE A 47 -9.88 -1.50 7.04
CA PHE A 47 -8.65 -2.29 7.17
C PHE A 47 -8.23 -2.83 5.79
N GLY A 48 -7.15 -2.24 5.23
CA GLY A 48 -6.54 -2.72 3.99
C GLY A 48 -5.58 -3.88 4.24
N THR A 49 -5.79 -5.00 3.54
CA THR A 49 -5.02 -6.24 3.75
C THR A 49 -3.85 -6.42 2.77
N TYR A 50 -3.49 -5.40 2.01
CA TYR A 50 -2.30 -5.46 1.17
C TYR A 50 -1.04 -5.73 2.01
N ARG A 51 -0.28 -6.77 1.67
CA ARG A 51 0.91 -7.24 2.40
C ARG A 51 0.64 -7.83 3.79
N VAL A 52 -0.55 -8.33 4.09
CA VAL A 52 -0.77 -9.17 5.28
C VAL A 52 -0.75 -10.66 4.93
N SER A 53 -0.45 -11.48 5.92
CA SER A 53 -0.37 -12.94 5.77
C SER A 53 -0.94 -13.63 7.00
N TYR A 54 -1.68 -14.73 6.78
CA TYR A 54 -2.18 -15.59 7.87
C TYR A 54 -1.07 -16.32 8.64
N LYS A 55 0.16 -16.28 8.14
CA LYS A 55 1.35 -16.88 8.78
C LYS A 55 2.01 -15.93 9.79
N ASP A 56 1.59 -14.67 9.84
CA ASP A 56 2.18 -13.64 10.69
C ASP A 56 1.21 -13.31 11.83
N HIS A 57 1.65 -13.55 13.06
CA HIS A 57 0.83 -13.32 14.26
C HIS A 57 0.52 -11.84 14.48
N GLU A 58 1.45 -10.91 14.18
CA GLU A 58 1.19 -9.48 14.29
C GLU A 58 0.03 -9.06 13.36
N HIS A 59 -0.02 -9.63 12.14
CA HIS A 59 -1.09 -9.35 11.18
C HIS A 59 -2.44 -9.89 11.64
N ILE A 60 -2.46 -11.09 12.23
CA ILE A 60 -3.66 -11.72 12.81
C ILE A 60 -4.19 -10.85 13.96
N ASP A 61 -3.31 -10.47 14.88
CA ASP A 61 -3.66 -9.66 16.04
C ASP A 61 -4.14 -8.26 15.65
N ALA A 62 -3.52 -7.65 14.63
CA ALA A 62 -3.94 -6.36 14.11
C ALA A 62 -5.36 -6.38 13.50
N LEU A 63 -5.69 -7.40 12.69
CA LEU A 63 -7.04 -7.53 12.14
C LEU A 63 -8.07 -7.83 13.25
N ARG A 64 -7.72 -8.69 14.21
CA ARG A 64 -8.56 -8.97 15.39
C ARG A 64 -8.87 -7.69 16.16
N GLU A 65 -7.84 -6.91 16.50
CA GLU A 65 -8.01 -5.62 17.18
C GLU A 65 -8.89 -4.66 16.39
N ALA A 66 -8.70 -4.54 15.08
CA ALA A 66 -9.49 -3.66 14.22
C ALA A 66 -10.98 -4.00 14.30
N LEU A 67 -11.33 -5.28 14.17
CA LEU A 67 -12.73 -5.74 14.15
C LEU A 67 -13.45 -5.61 15.51
N ILE A 68 -12.72 -5.62 16.60
CA ILE A 68 -13.32 -5.43 17.94
C ILE A 68 -13.31 -3.97 18.42
N SER A 69 -12.62 -3.07 17.71
CA SER A 69 -12.41 -1.68 18.13
C SER A 69 -13.09 -0.63 17.25
N GLY A 70 -13.99 -1.03 16.34
CA GLY A 70 -14.84 -0.08 15.60
C GLY A 70 -14.63 -0.05 14.08
N ILE A 71 -13.68 -0.81 13.54
CA ILE A 71 -13.46 -0.91 12.10
C ILE A 71 -14.23 -2.13 11.59
N ASN A 72 -15.31 -1.90 10.83
CA ASN A 72 -16.13 -3.00 10.28
C ASN A 72 -15.94 -3.23 8.78
N VAL A 73 -15.09 -2.46 8.10
CA VAL A 73 -14.77 -2.64 6.67
C VAL A 73 -13.42 -3.32 6.55
N ILE A 74 -13.40 -4.46 5.84
CA ILE A 74 -12.19 -5.18 5.46
C ILE A 74 -12.07 -5.12 3.94
N ASP A 75 -10.93 -4.65 3.44
CA ASP A 75 -10.60 -4.64 2.01
C ASP A 75 -9.46 -5.62 1.71
N THR A 76 -9.75 -6.62 0.90
CA THR A 76 -8.80 -7.64 0.44
C THR A 76 -8.81 -7.78 -1.08
N ALA A 77 -8.05 -8.72 -1.61
CA ALA A 77 -8.08 -9.10 -3.03
C ALA A 77 -7.52 -10.52 -3.23
N SER A 78 -7.97 -11.20 -4.28
CA SER A 78 -7.57 -12.57 -4.58
C SER A 78 -6.07 -12.75 -4.83
N ASN A 79 -5.38 -11.69 -5.26
CA ASN A 79 -3.93 -11.69 -5.51
C ASN A 79 -3.08 -11.24 -4.30
N TYR A 80 -3.67 -10.73 -3.22
CA TYR A 80 -2.89 -10.26 -2.06
C TYR A 80 -2.23 -11.44 -1.33
N GLY A 81 -0.89 -11.45 -1.35
CA GLY A 81 -0.11 -12.57 -0.82
C GLY A 81 -0.51 -13.91 -1.43
N ASP A 82 -0.91 -13.92 -2.71
CA ASP A 82 -1.35 -15.11 -3.45
C ASP A 82 -2.53 -15.84 -2.78
N GLY A 83 -3.48 -15.05 -2.26
CA GLY A 83 -4.65 -15.48 -1.51
C GLY A 83 -4.45 -15.60 0.00
N SER A 84 -3.24 -15.35 0.50
CA SER A 84 -2.93 -15.40 1.94
C SER A 84 -3.74 -14.39 2.76
N ALA A 85 -4.02 -13.21 2.19
CA ALA A 85 -4.82 -12.19 2.85
C ALA A 85 -6.28 -12.62 3.02
N GLU A 86 -6.89 -13.27 2.02
CA GLU A 86 -8.25 -13.79 2.12
C GLU A 86 -8.36 -14.92 3.16
N ILE A 87 -7.34 -15.80 3.25
CA ILE A 87 -7.28 -16.84 4.29
C ILE A 87 -7.19 -16.21 5.69
N LEU A 88 -6.38 -15.16 5.85
CA LEU A 88 -6.29 -14.42 7.11
C LEU A 88 -7.67 -13.88 7.53
N VAL A 89 -8.37 -13.21 6.60
CA VAL A 89 -9.70 -12.64 6.84
C VAL A 89 -10.66 -13.74 7.32
N GLY A 90 -10.75 -14.86 6.59
CA GLY A 90 -11.63 -15.99 6.94
C GLY A 90 -11.32 -16.57 8.32
N ASN A 91 -10.05 -16.78 8.65
CA ASN A 91 -9.62 -17.34 9.93
C ASN A 91 -9.99 -16.42 11.11
N VAL A 92 -9.71 -15.13 11.00
CA VAL A 92 -10.02 -14.16 12.08
C VAL A 92 -11.52 -13.95 12.23
N LEU A 93 -12.29 -13.91 11.12
CA LEU A 93 -13.75 -13.86 11.18
C LEU A 93 -14.32 -15.06 11.91
N LYS A 94 -13.91 -16.27 11.51
CA LYS A 94 -14.37 -17.51 12.15
C LYS A 94 -14.06 -17.50 13.65
N GLU A 95 -12.84 -17.18 14.04
CA GLU A 95 -12.42 -17.11 15.44
C GLU A 95 -13.30 -16.15 16.25
N LEU A 96 -13.50 -14.92 15.76
CA LEU A 96 -14.26 -13.90 16.48
C LEU A 96 -15.77 -14.20 16.53
N ILE A 97 -16.32 -14.85 15.49
CA ILE A 97 -17.73 -15.28 15.47
C ILE A 97 -17.94 -16.46 16.45
N ASP A 98 -17.07 -17.46 16.42
CA ASP A 98 -17.13 -18.60 17.34
C ASP A 98 -17.00 -18.14 18.81
N ALA A 99 -16.14 -17.13 19.05
CA ALA A 99 -15.99 -16.48 20.36
C ALA A 99 -17.12 -15.49 20.71
N LYS A 100 -18.15 -15.35 19.86
CA LYS A 100 -19.29 -14.41 20.02
C LYS A 100 -18.87 -12.95 20.24
N ARG A 101 -17.71 -12.56 19.71
CA ARG A 101 -17.23 -11.19 19.79
C ARG A 101 -17.83 -10.29 18.69
N ILE A 102 -18.11 -10.87 17.53
CA ILE A 102 -18.78 -10.26 16.39
C ILE A 102 -19.79 -11.23 15.79
N GLN A 103 -20.66 -10.71 14.91
CA GLN A 103 -21.54 -11.51 14.05
C GLN A 103 -21.22 -11.22 12.57
N ARG A 104 -21.51 -12.16 11.67
CA ARG A 104 -21.20 -12.01 10.24
C ARG A 104 -21.85 -10.76 9.63
N ASP A 105 -23.09 -10.47 10.01
CA ASP A 105 -23.86 -9.33 9.50
C ASP A 105 -23.39 -7.95 9.99
N GLU A 106 -22.40 -7.93 10.86
CA GLU A 106 -21.77 -6.71 11.38
C GLU A 106 -20.60 -6.23 10.51
N ILE A 107 -19.99 -7.13 9.72
CA ILE A 107 -18.70 -6.91 9.05
C ILE A 107 -18.89 -6.88 7.54
N VAL A 108 -18.35 -5.84 6.91
CA VAL A 108 -18.37 -5.61 5.47
C VAL A 108 -17.06 -6.13 4.85
N ILE A 109 -17.18 -7.11 3.96
CA ILE A 109 -16.03 -7.75 3.29
C ILE A 109 -16.00 -7.31 1.83
N ILE A 110 -14.90 -6.68 1.44
CA ILE A 110 -14.58 -6.29 0.07
C ILE A 110 -13.46 -7.18 -0.43
N THR A 111 -13.65 -7.85 -1.57
CA THR A 111 -12.55 -8.49 -2.29
C THR A 111 -12.57 -8.12 -3.77
N LYS A 112 -11.50 -8.47 -4.49
CA LYS A 112 -11.27 -7.99 -5.85
C LYS A 112 -10.59 -9.07 -6.70
N ALA A 113 -10.85 -9.04 -8.02
CA ALA A 113 -10.10 -9.85 -8.98
C ALA A 113 -9.81 -9.08 -10.28
N GLY A 114 -8.73 -9.50 -10.92
CA GLY A 114 -8.23 -8.93 -12.18
C GLY A 114 -6.85 -9.49 -12.52
N TYR A 115 -6.02 -9.66 -11.49
CA TYR A 115 -4.63 -10.07 -11.65
C TYR A 115 -4.47 -11.58 -11.85
N ILE A 116 -3.70 -11.95 -12.86
CA ILE A 116 -3.25 -13.30 -13.16
C ILE A 116 -1.74 -13.35 -12.89
N GLN A 117 -1.37 -13.75 -11.68
CA GLN A 117 0.00 -13.89 -11.20
C GLN A 117 0.07 -15.02 -10.17
N GLY A 118 1.25 -15.46 -9.78
CA GLY A 118 1.42 -16.52 -8.78
C GLY A 118 0.63 -17.77 -9.11
N LYS A 119 -0.23 -18.25 -8.21
CA LYS A 119 -1.08 -19.44 -8.43
C LYS A 119 -2.08 -19.27 -9.57
N ASN A 120 -2.61 -18.05 -9.76
CA ASN A 120 -3.51 -17.76 -10.87
C ASN A 120 -2.80 -17.84 -12.23
N LEU A 121 -1.49 -17.59 -12.30
CA LEU A 121 -0.71 -17.77 -13.53
C LEU A 121 -0.68 -19.24 -13.97
N LYS A 122 -0.47 -20.17 -13.02
CA LYS A 122 -0.51 -21.61 -13.33
C LYS A 122 -1.89 -22.01 -13.86
N LEU A 123 -2.95 -21.57 -13.20
CA LEU A 123 -4.33 -21.83 -13.63
C LEU A 123 -4.62 -21.24 -15.03
N TYR A 124 -4.09 -20.04 -15.34
CA TYR A 124 -4.20 -19.43 -16.66
C TYR A 124 -3.48 -20.26 -17.74
N LEU A 125 -2.29 -20.71 -17.48
CA LEU A 125 -1.55 -21.54 -18.43
C LEU A 125 -2.27 -22.87 -18.74
N GLU A 126 -3.06 -23.39 -17.82
CA GLU A 126 -3.90 -24.58 -18.00
C GLU A 126 -5.21 -24.28 -18.73
N LYS A 127 -5.90 -23.16 -18.41
CA LYS A 127 -7.25 -22.85 -18.89
C LYS A 127 -7.31 -21.85 -20.05
N ASN A 128 -6.29 -21.00 -20.23
CA ASN A 128 -6.22 -19.96 -21.26
C ASN A 128 -7.47 -19.05 -21.28
N PHE A 129 -7.70 -18.31 -20.20
CA PHE A 129 -8.87 -17.41 -20.09
C PHE A 129 -8.94 -16.41 -21.24
N PRO A 130 -10.15 -16.20 -21.85
CA PRO A 130 -10.32 -15.24 -22.92
C PRO A 130 -10.00 -13.80 -22.52
N GLU A 131 -9.74 -12.95 -23.49
CA GLU A 131 -9.52 -11.51 -23.33
C GLU A 131 -8.43 -11.17 -22.31
N THR A 132 -7.42 -12.05 -22.14
CA THR A 132 -6.34 -11.81 -21.20
C THR A 132 -5.32 -10.82 -21.76
N VAL A 133 -4.98 -9.81 -20.95
CA VAL A 133 -3.96 -8.79 -21.26
C VAL A 133 -2.62 -9.26 -20.71
N LYS A 134 -1.59 -9.30 -21.54
CA LYS A 134 -0.22 -9.63 -21.12
C LYS A 134 0.53 -8.35 -20.73
N LEU A 135 1.00 -8.26 -19.49
CA LEU A 135 1.80 -7.14 -18.99
C LEU A 135 3.29 -7.51 -18.90
N SER A 136 3.58 -8.74 -18.53
CA SER A 136 4.94 -9.32 -18.53
C SER A 136 4.87 -10.85 -18.65
N ASN A 137 6.00 -11.53 -18.54
CA ASN A 137 6.03 -13.00 -18.54
C ASN A 137 5.41 -13.64 -17.27
N THR A 138 5.25 -12.87 -16.20
CA THR A 138 4.74 -13.35 -14.91
C THR A 138 3.50 -12.61 -14.45
N LEU A 139 3.01 -11.66 -15.23
CA LEU A 139 1.86 -10.83 -14.90
C LEU A 139 0.94 -10.65 -16.11
N TYR A 140 -0.28 -11.10 -15.96
CA TYR A 140 -1.37 -10.92 -16.91
C TYR A 140 -2.58 -10.37 -16.17
N HIS A 141 -3.58 -9.91 -16.92
CA HIS A 141 -4.80 -9.33 -16.36
C HIS A 141 -6.02 -9.76 -17.15
N SER A 142 -7.12 -10.11 -16.48
CA SER A 142 -8.41 -10.37 -17.12
C SER A 142 -9.57 -9.97 -16.21
N ILE A 143 -10.62 -9.43 -16.82
CA ILE A 143 -11.94 -9.22 -16.23
C ILE A 143 -13.01 -10.03 -16.95
N HIS A 144 -12.60 -11.03 -17.74
CA HIS A 144 -13.55 -11.89 -18.44
C HIS A 144 -14.39 -12.71 -17.46
N PRO A 145 -15.71 -12.91 -17.72
CA PRO A 145 -16.60 -13.68 -16.86
C PRO A 145 -16.05 -15.03 -16.40
N GLU A 146 -15.45 -15.82 -17.29
CA GLU A 146 -14.85 -17.12 -16.93
C GLU A 146 -13.74 -17.01 -15.88
N PHE A 147 -12.92 -15.98 -15.94
CA PHE A 147 -11.90 -15.72 -14.92
C PHE A 147 -12.53 -15.25 -13.62
N LEU A 148 -13.48 -14.32 -13.69
CA LEU A 148 -14.18 -13.78 -12.51
C LEU A 148 -14.97 -14.85 -11.76
N GLU A 149 -15.61 -15.80 -12.47
CA GLU A 149 -16.30 -16.95 -11.87
C GLU A 149 -15.36 -17.72 -10.95
N VAL A 150 -14.23 -18.17 -11.49
CA VAL A 150 -13.23 -18.93 -10.74
C VAL A 150 -12.69 -18.12 -9.54
N GLN A 151 -12.54 -16.81 -9.68
CA GLN A 151 -12.03 -15.95 -8.60
C GLN A 151 -13.08 -15.78 -7.48
N ILE A 152 -14.35 -15.57 -7.81
CA ILE A 152 -15.45 -15.46 -6.82
C ILE A 152 -15.54 -16.76 -6.01
N GLU A 153 -15.62 -17.91 -6.66
CA GLU A 153 -15.67 -19.21 -5.99
C GLU A 153 -14.45 -19.47 -5.09
N THR A 154 -13.27 -19.11 -5.60
CA THR A 154 -12.03 -19.30 -4.84
C THR A 154 -11.95 -18.35 -3.65
N SER A 155 -12.39 -17.10 -3.77
CA SER A 155 -12.45 -16.13 -2.69
C SER A 155 -13.42 -16.54 -1.59
N LEU A 156 -14.64 -16.98 -1.96
CA LEU A 156 -15.61 -17.54 -1.02
C LEU A 156 -15.03 -18.71 -0.22
N ARG A 157 -14.38 -19.65 -0.92
CA ARG A 157 -13.75 -20.82 -0.29
C ARG A 157 -12.57 -20.45 0.62
N ARG A 158 -11.70 -19.51 0.22
CA ARG A 158 -10.54 -19.07 1.03
C ARG A 158 -10.98 -18.37 2.31
N MET A 159 -12.01 -17.52 2.21
CA MET A 159 -12.54 -16.81 3.35
C MET A 159 -13.52 -17.67 4.18
N GLY A 160 -13.98 -18.79 3.65
CA GLY A 160 -14.96 -19.67 4.33
C GLY A 160 -16.30 -18.99 4.56
N ILE A 161 -16.74 -18.13 3.65
CA ILE A 161 -18.04 -17.42 3.67
C ILE A 161 -18.90 -17.86 2.49
N ASP A 162 -20.21 -17.66 2.57
CA ASP A 162 -21.14 -17.96 1.48
C ASP A 162 -21.49 -16.75 0.61
N THR A 163 -21.31 -15.53 1.11
CA THR A 163 -21.62 -14.29 0.41
C THR A 163 -20.55 -13.24 0.63
N ILE A 164 -20.08 -12.59 -0.45
CA ILE A 164 -19.19 -11.43 -0.43
C ILE A 164 -20.03 -10.15 -0.41
N ASP A 165 -19.77 -9.22 0.50
CA ASP A 165 -20.54 -7.97 0.56
C ASP A 165 -20.27 -7.06 -0.64
N VAL A 166 -19.01 -6.94 -1.06
CA VAL A 166 -18.61 -6.14 -2.24
C VAL A 166 -17.54 -6.86 -3.04
N PHE A 167 -17.78 -7.01 -4.35
CA PHE A 167 -16.78 -7.53 -5.27
C PHE A 167 -16.34 -6.46 -6.28
N LEU A 168 -15.04 -6.18 -6.41
CA LEU A 168 -14.53 -5.15 -7.31
C LEU A 168 -13.74 -5.75 -8.48
N LEU A 169 -13.94 -5.19 -9.68
CA LEU A 169 -12.99 -5.35 -10.77
C LEU A 169 -11.69 -4.64 -10.37
N HIS A 170 -10.58 -5.35 -10.38
CA HIS A 170 -9.30 -4.87 -9.87
C HIS A 170 -8.42 -4.33 -10.99
N ASN A 171 -8.29 -3.01 -11.10
CA ASN A 171 -7.47 -2.28 -12.06
C ASN A 171 -7.73 -2.69 -13.53
N PRO A 172 -8.98 -2.61 -14.02
CA PRO A 172 -9.30 -2.96 -15.41
C PRO A 172 -8.58 -2.08 -16.42
N GLU A 173 -8.11 -0.90 -16.03
CA GLU A 173 -7.32 0.03 -16.84
C GLU A 173 -6.02 -0.54 -17.40
N TYR A 174 -5.55 -1.70 -16.92
CA TYR A 174 -4.41 -2.37 -17.54
C TYR A 174 -4.62 -2.70 -19.02
N TYR A 175 -5.87 -2.86 -19.44
CA TYR A 175 -6.19 -2.96 -20.86
C TYR A 175 -5.82 -1.67 -21.60
N LEU A 176 -6.17 -0.51 -21.04
CA LEU A 176 -5.87 0.79 -21.64
C LEU A 176 -4.37 1.09 -21.68
N ASN A 177 -3.62 0.68 -20.65
CA ASN A 177 -2.18 0.86 -20.61
C ASN A 177 -1.48 0.15 -21.77
N VAL A 178 -1.99 -1.02 -22.19
CA VAL A 178 -1.41 -1.81 -23.28
C VAL A 178 -1.95 -1.40 -24.64
N TYR A 179 -3.26 -1.29 -24.77
CA TYR A 179 -3.93 -1.12 -26.08
C TYR A 179 -4.48 0.29 -26.32
N GLY A 180 -4.88 1.02 -25.29
CA GLY A 180 -5.41 2.38 -25.37
C GLY A 180 -6.78 2.52 -26.06
N ASP A 181 -7.48 1.42 -26.32
CA ASP A 181 -8.77 1.41 -26.98
C ASP A 181 -9.92 1.53 -25.96
N GLN A 182 -10.48 2.73 -25.86
CA GLN A 182 -11.55 3.07 -24.93
C GLN A 182 -12.90 2.37 -25.27
N GLU A 183 -13.18 2.12 -26.54
CA GLU A 183 -14.45 1.47 -26.93
C GLU A 183 -14.45 -0.01 -26.53
N ILE A 184 -13.38 -0.72 -26.86
CA ILE A 184 -13.24 -2.12 -26.44
C ILE A 184 -13.15 -2.23 -24.92
N TYR A 185 -12.46 -1.28 -24.27
CA TYR A 185 -12.40 -1.22 -22.79
C TYR A 185 -13.80 -1.17 -22.16
N LEU A 186 -14.67 -0.29 -22.65
CA LEU A 186 -16.04 -0.16 -22.14
C LEU A 186 -16.88 -1.44 -22.39
N LYS A 187 -16.76 -2.05 -23.57
CA LYS A 187 -17.43 -3.34 -23.86
C LYS A 187 -16.98 -4.45 -22.89
N ARG A 188 -15.69 -4.50 -22.53
CA ARG A 188 -15.16 -5.45 -21.55
C ARG A 188 -15.71 -5.17 -20.14
N ILE A 189 -15.78 -3.89 -19.73
CA ILE A 189 -16.41 -3.47 -18.48
C ILE A 189 -17.88 -3.87 -18.46
N GLU A 190 -18.65 -3.55 -19.48
CA GLU A 190 -20.07 -3.91 -19.58
C GLU A 190 -20.30 -5.41 -19.44
N LYS A 191 -19.54 -6.22 -20.15
CA LYS A 191 -19.59 -7.69 -20.07
C LYS A 191 -19.32 -8.19 -18.65
N ALA A 192 -18.29 -7.62 -17.99
CA ALA A 192 -17.94 -7.98 -16.61
C ALA A 192 -19.01 -7.54 -15.60
N LEU A 193 -19.55 -6.33 -15.72
CA LEU A 193 -20.60 -5.82 -14.82
C LEU A 193 -21.91 -6.61 -14.98
N ASN A 194 -22.30 -6.95 -16.19
CA ASN A 194 -23.48 -7.82 -16.44
C ASN A 194 -23.32 -9.23 -15.86
N PHE A 195 -22.09 -9.76 -15.87
CA PHE A 195 -21.80 -11.02 -15.19
C PHE A 195 -21.90 -10.87 -13.67
N LEU A 196 -21.35 -9.80 -13.09
CA LEU A 196 -21.43 -9.56 -11.64
C LEU A 196 -22.88 -9.31 -11.18
N GLU A 197 -23.74 -8.70 -12.02
CA GLU A 197 -25.15 -8.57 -11.69
C GLU A 197 -25.83 -9.94 -11.55
N LYS A 198 -25.54 -10.91 -12.44
CA LYS A 198 -26.01 -12.29 -12.28
C LYS A 198 -25.54 -12.93 -10.98
N LYS A 199 -24.25 -12.71 -10.60
CA LYS A 199 -23.73 -13.21 -9.32
C LYS A 199 -24.40 -12.57 -8.11
N ARG A 200 -24.83 -11.32 -8.23
CA ARG A 200 -25.65 -10.65 -7.23
C ARG A 200 -27.04 -11.28 -7.12
N GLU A 201 -27.67 -11.59 -8.24
CA GLU A 201 -28.98 -12.30 -8.28
C GLU A 201 -28.87 -13.72 -7.68
N GLU A 202 -27.73 -14.39 -7.87
CA GLU A 202 -27.40 -15.68 -7.24
C GLU A 202 -27.07 -15.57 -5.75
N ASN A 203 -27.03 -14.36 -5.16
CA ASN A 203 -26.64 -14.05 -3.78
C ASN A 203 -25.20 -14.45 -3.41
N LEU A 204 -24.31 -14.63 -4.37
CA LEU A 204 -22.88 -14.85 -4.11
C LEU A 204 -22.14 -13.56 -3.78
N ILE A 205 -22.63 -12.44 -4.31
CA ILE A 205 -22.16 -11.07 -3.98
C ILE A 205 -23.37 -10.17 -3.72
N ARG A 206 -23.20 -9.12 -2.89
CA ARG A 206 -24.29 -8.17 -2.60
C ARG A 206 -24.22 -6.92 -3.47
N TYR A 207 -23.05 -6.35 -3.57
CA TYR A 207 -22.76 -5.17 -4.39
C TYR A 207 -21.47 -5.40 -5.16
N TYR A 208 -21.27 -4.63 -6.21
CA TYR A 208 -20.03 -4.68 -6.98
C TYR A 208 -19.64 -3.29 -7.49
N GLY A 209 -18.43 -3.20 -8.00
CA GLY A 209 -17.89 -1.96 -8.52
C GLY A 209 -16.51 -2.14 -9.15
N ILE A 210 -15.77 -1.06 -9.19
CA ILE A 210 -14.44 -1.00 -9.80
C ILE A 210 -13.45 -0.37 -8.82
N SER A 211 -12.28 -0.98 -8.70
CA SER A 211 -11.08 -0.38 -8.12
C SER A 211 -10.13 -0.02 -9.26
N SER A 212 -9.91 1.27 -9.50
CA SER A 212 -9.04 1.75 -10.57
C SER A 212 -8.12 2.87 -10.10
N ASN A 213 -6.85 2.81 -10.51
CA ASN A 213 -5.88 3.87 -10.25
C ASN A 213 -6.08 5.09 -11.14
N THR A 214 -6.91 4.99 -12.18
CA THR A 214 -7.07 6.02 -13.21
C THR A 214 -8.44 6.69 -13.22
N PHE A 215 -9.29 6.45 -12.20
CA PHE A 215 -10.54 7.19 -12.03
C PHE A 215 -10.34 8.70 -11.86
N SER A 216 -9.24 9.09 -11.23
CA SER A 216 -8.92 10.49 -10.93
C SER A 216 -8.19 11.21 -12.08
N LEU A 217 -8.02 10.58 -13.24
CA LEU A 217 -7.43 11.20 -14.43
C LEU A 217 -8.50 11.96 -15.23
N PRO A 218 -8.11 13.02 -15.97
CA PRO A 218 -9.00 13.70 -16.89
C PRO A 218 -9.62 12.71 -17.89
N PRO A 219 -10.89 12.89 -18.28
CA PRO A 219 -11.60 11.98 -19.19
C PRO A 219 -10.90 11.77 -20.54
N GLU A 220 -10.14 12.77 -21.01
CA GLU A 220 -9.41 12.76 -22.28
C GLU A 220 -8.10 11.97 -22.17
N HIS A 221 -7.65 11.65 -20.97
CA HIS A 221 -6.42 10.88 -20.80
C HIS A 221 -6.61 9.47 -21.33
N ARG A 222 -5.66 9.00 -22.13
CA ARG A 222 -5.72 7.69 -22.80
C ARG A 222 -6.06 6.53 -21.87
N GLU A 223 -5.57 6.58 -20.63
CA GLU A 223 -5.71 5.52 -19.62
C GLU A 223 -6.86 5.77 -18.63
N SER A 224 -7.65 6.83 -18.84
CA SER A 224 -8.72 7.22 -17.92
C SER A 224 -9.83 6.17 -17.84
N THR A 225 -10.15 5.74 -16.62
CA THR A 225 -11.37 5.01 -16.31
C THR A 225 -12.49 6.01 -16.12
N ASN A 226 -13.22 6.34 -17.19
CA ASN A 226 -14.23 7.38 -17.17
C ASN A 226 -15.53 6.93 -16.49
N LEU A 227 -15.78 7.43 -15.26
CA LEU A 227 -16.94 7.06 -14.47
C LEU A 227 -18.27 7.39 -15.16
N LEU A 228 -18.37 8.52 -15.88
CA LEU A 228 -19.61 8.90 -16.58
C LEU A 228 -20.01 7.85 -17.62
N LYS A 229 -19.05 7.41 -18.46
CA LYS A 229 -19.29 6.36 -19.46
C LYS A 229 -19.61 5.00 -18.83
N ILE A 230 -19.00 4.69 -17.68
CA ILE A 230 -19.31 3.46 -16.95
C ILE A 230 -20.74 3.49 -16.40
N LEU A 231 -21.20 4.63 -15.90
CA LEU A 231 -22.56 4.78 -15.38
C LEU A 231 -23.64 4.63 -16.46
N GLU A 232 -23.34 4.90 -17.73
CA GLU A 232 -24.26 4.69 -18.86
C GLU A 232 -24.55 3.20 -19.12
N ILE A 233 -23.60 2.31 -18.76
CA ILE A 233 -23.67 0.87 -19.03
C ILE A 233 -23.83 0.03 -17.75
N ALA A 234 -23.72 0.63 -16.58
CA ALA A 234 -23.68 -0.08 -15.33
C ALA A 234 -25.07 -0.54 -14.85
N PRO A 235 -25.27 -1.84 -14.53
CA PRO A 235 -26.49 -2.32 -13.91
C PRO A 235 -26.70 -1.79 -12.50
N ALA A 236 -27.90 -2.02 -11.95
CA ALA A 236 -28.35 -1.45 -10.66
C ALA A 236 -27.50 -1.83 -9.43
N GLY A 237 -26.84 -2.98 -9.47
CA GLY A 237 -25.95 -3.45 -8.39
C GLY A 237 -24.57 -2.80 -8.37
N PHE A 238 -24.20 -1.98 -9.37
CA PHE A 238 -22.98 -1.17 -9.35
C PHE A 238 -23.11 -0.05 -8.32
N LYS A 239 -22.40 -0.16 -7.20
CA LYS A 239 -22.56 0.76 -6.06
C LYS A 239 -21.25 1.29 -5.50
N VAL A 240 -20.09 0.79 -5.96
CA VAL A 240 -18.83 1.07 -5.29
C VAL A 240 -17.75 1.47 -6.28
N ILE A 241 -17.03 2.55 -5.98
CA ILE A 241 -15.80 2.91 -6.66
C ILE A 241 -14.66 3.01 -5.64
N GLN A 242 -13.49 2.50 -6.03
CA GLN A 242 -12.27 2.60 -5.22
C GLN A 242 -11.16 3.23 -6.05
N PHE A 243 -10.47 4.23 -5.48
CA PHE A 243 -9.44 5.00 -6.16
C PHE A 243 -8.33 5.44 -5.18
N PRO A 244 -7.13 5.75 -5.66
CA PRO A 244 -6.08 6.33 -4.82
C PRO A 244 -6.43 7.75 -4.39
N ALA A 245 -6.20 8.06 -3.10
CA ALA A 245 -6.28 9.41 -2.60
C ALA A 245 -5.29 9.62 -1.44
N ASN A 246 -4.49 10.66 -1.54
CA ASN A 246 -3.54 11.11 -0.54
C ASN A 246 -3.18 12.58 -0.80
N LEU A 247 -2.16 13.10 -0.13
CA LEU A 247 -1.77 14.52 -0.26
C LEU A 247 -1.30 14.93 -1.66
N LEU A 248 -0.88 13.98 -2.52
CA LEU A 248 -0.39 14.24 -3.88
C LEU A 248 -1.36 13.71 -4.95
N GLU A 249 -2.05 12.62 -4.70
CA GLU A 249 -3.07 12.07 -5.62
C GLU A 249 -4.41 12.73 -5.31
N THR A 250 -4.61 13.97 -5.80
CA THR A 250 -5.78 14.82 -5.51
C THR A 250 -6.80 14.92 -6.65
N GLY A 251 -6.54 14.29 -7.79
CA GLY A 251 -7.39 14.37 -9.00
C GLY A 251 -8.86 13.99 -8.78
N TYR A 252 -9.17 13.24 -7.71
CA TYR A 252 -10.54 12.86 -7.34
C TYR A 252 -11.44 14.06 -7.00
N LYS A 253 -10.88 15.20 -6.63
CA LYS A 253 -11.60 16.45 -6.31
C LYS A 253 -11.47 17.53 -7.39
N GLU A 254 -10.67 17.31 -8.42
CA GLU A 254 -10.51 18.23 -9.52
C GLU A 254 -11.72 18.12 -10.48
N HIS A 255 -12.15 19.26 -11.03
CA HIS A 255 -13.39 19.36 -11.82
C HIS A 255 -13.16 18.99 -13.30
N PHE A 256 -12.60 17.80 -13.56
CA PHE A 256 -12.28 17.33 -14.92
C PHE A 256 -13.50 16.88 -15.73
N PHE A 257 -14.60 16.52 -15.09
CA PHE A 257 -15.75 15.87 -15.73
C PHE A 257 -16.87 16.89 -16.01
N ASN A 258 -16.74 17.68 -17.06
CA ASN A 258 -17.72 18.72 -17.42
C ASN A 258 -18.02 19.67 -16.25
N GLY A 259 -16.98 20.17 -15.59
CA GLY A 259 -17.10 21.06 -14.43
C GLY A 259 -17.46 20.37 -13.11
N ARG A 260 -17.46 19.03 -13.05
CA ARG A 260 -17.66 18.23 -11.83
C ARG A 260 -16.43 17.42 -11.49
N SER A 261 -16.28 17.10 -10.24
CA SER A 261 -15.26 16.19 -9.74
C SER A 261 -15.75 14.73 -9.73
N LEU A 262 -14.82 13.78 -9.63
CA LEU A 262 -15.15 12.36 -9.45
C LEU A 262 -16.06 12.15 -8.22
N LEU A 263 -15.78 12.84 -7.10
CA LEU A 263 -16.57 12.73 -5.87
C LEU A 263 -18.00 13.25 -6.06
N GLU A 264 -18.19 14.38 -6.74
CA GLU A 264 -19.52 14.93 -7.01
C GLU A 264 -20.33 13.97 -7.87
N ILE A 265 -19.75 13.41 -8.94
CA ILE A 265 -20.42 12.41 -9.77
C ILE A 265 -20.79 11.17 -8.94
N ALA A 266 -19.89 10.68 -8.09
CA ALA A 266 -20.18 9.54 -7.25
C ALA A 266 -21.32 9.80 -6.27
N GLN A 267 -21.36 10.97 -5.63
CA GLN A 267 -22.42 11.38 -4.70
C GLN A 267 -23.79 11.51 -5.40
N GLU A 268 -23.84 12.17 -6.58
CA GLU A 268 -25.05 12.29 -7.39
C GLU A 268 -25.64 10.92 -7.75
N ASN A 269 -24.78 9.94 -8.02
CA ASN A 269 -25.16 8.59 -8.38
C ASN A 269 -25.25 7.61 -7.18
N ARG A 270 -25.15 8.12 -5.95
CA ARG A 270 -25.27 7.32 -4.70
C ARG A 270 -24.29 6.16 -4.63
N LEU A 271 -23.07 6.38 -5.11
CA LEU A 271 -21.99 5.41 -5.01
C LEU A 271 -21.26 5.55 -3.69
N TRP A 272 -20.81 4.43 -3.16
CA TRP A 272 -19.89 4.38 -2.04
C TRP A 272 -18.46 4.65 -2.55
N THR A 273 -17.86 5.70 -2.03
CA THR A 273 -16.50 6.11 -2.38
C THR A 273 -15.49 5.57 -1.38
N ILE A 274 -14.53 4.82 -1.88
CA ILE A 274 -13.47 4.21 -1.09
C ILE A 274 -12.13 4.72 -1.61
N SER A 275 -11.27 5.21 -0.72
CA SER A 275 -9.90 5.53 -1.11
C SER A 275 -8.90 4.50 -0.60
N ASN A 276 -7.90 4.23 -1.43
CA ASN A 276 -6.73 3.44 -1.06
C ASN A 276 -5.45 4.29 -1.04
N ARG A 277 -4.35 3.76 -0.54
CA ARG A 277 -3.02 4.40 -0.47
C ARG A 277 -2.98 5.77 0.23
N PRO A 278 -3.71 6.03 1.34
CA PRO A 278 -3.74 7.35 1.96
C PRO A 278 -2.35 7.82 2.43
N PHE A 279 -1.46 6.88 2.73
CA PHE A 279 -0.13 7.16 3.29
C PHE A 279 1.03 6.78 2.37
N ASN A 280 0.76 6.35 1.13
CA ASN A 280 1.81 5.95 0.19
C ASN A 280 1.49 6.47 -1.20
N VAL A 281 2.50 7.03 -1.86
CA VAL A 281 2.42 7.47 -3.25
C VAL A 281 3.73 7.19 -3.97
N ILE A 282 3.65 6.86 -5.26
CA ILE A 282 4.81 6.86 -6.14
C ILE A 282 4.79 8.17 -6.92
N PHE A 283 5.77 9.02 -6.69
CA PHE A 283 5.91 10.31 -7.35
C PHE A 283 7.34 10.46 -7.86
N ASN A 284 7.52 10.84 -9.13
CA ASN A 284 8.83 10.91 -9.79
C ASN A 284 9.66 9.61 -9.63
N ASN A 285 9.03 8.44 -9.79
CA ASN A 285 9.63 7.11 -9.62
C ASN A 285 10.17 6.81 -8.21
N GLN A 286 9.79 7.60 -7.20
CA GLN A 286 10.14 7.38 -5.80
C GLN A 286 8.90 7.06 -4.97
N LEU A 287 9.02 6.13 -4.02
CA LEU A 287 7.97 5.83 -3.07
C LEU A 287 8.06 6.79 -1.88
N TYR A 288 7.01 7.58 -1.67
CA TYR A 288 6.84 8.41 -0.48
C TYR A 288 5.87 7.75 0.48
N ARG A 289 6.22 7.78 1.77
CA ARG A 289 5.38 7.27 2.84
C ARG A 289 5.03 8.41 3.80
N PHE A 290 3.78 8.84 3.81
CA PHE A 290 3.25 9.89 4.68
C PHE A 290 2.94 9.36 6.09
N ALA A 291 3.94 8.79 6.72
CA ALA A 291 3.89 8.34 8.11
C ALA A 291 5.26 8.56 8.72
N ARG A 292 5.30 9.06 9.97
CA ARG A 292 6.55 9.13 10.71
C ARG A 292 7.01 7.71 11.03
N LEU A 293 8.24 7.39 10.64
CA LEU A 293 8.87 6.13 10.97
C LEU A 293 9.58 6.25 12.32
N PRO A 294 9.64 5.18 13.13
CA PRO A 294 10.43 5.20 14.34
C PRO A 294 11.91 5.42 13.99
N VAL A 295 12.56 6.25 14.76
CA VAL A 295 14.01 6.47 14.71
C VAL A 295 14.57 5.87 15.98
N GLU A 296 15.45 4.88 15.84
CA GLU A 296 16.13 4.30 17.00
C GLU A 296 17.24 5.26 17.45
N PRO A 297 17.24 5.67 18.74
CA PRO A 297 18.33 6.47 19.27
C PRO A 297 19.60 5.61 19.29
N GLU A 298 20.71 6.14 18.76
CA GLU A 298 22.02 5.52 18.95
C GLU A 298 22.59 5.84 20.34
N GLU A 299 23.34 4.89 20.90
CA GLU A 299 24.07 5.12 22.13
C GLU A 299 25.01 6.33 21.95
N GLY A 300 24.78 7.40 22.73
CA GLY A 300 25.60 8.61 22.73
C GLY A 300 25.06 9.82 21.95
N GLU A 301 23.75 9.89 21.67
CA GLU A 301 23.04 11.08 21.10
C GLU A 301 23.62 11.65 19.80
N LYS A 302 24.37 10.90 19.01
CA LYS A 302 24.88 11.40 17.72
C LYS A 302 23.74 11.48 16.70
N ASN A 303 23.63 12.65 16.04
CA ASN A 303 22.71 12.85 14.94
C ASN A 303 22.94 11.79 13.85
N PRO A 304 21.93 11.01 13.43
CA PRO A 304 22.05 9.97 12.41
C PRO A 304 22.68 10.46 11.10
N GLU A 305 22.48 11.73 10.73
CA GLU A 305 23.11 12.33 9.56
C GLU A 305 24.62 12.44 9.71
N SER A 306 25.10 12.87 10.89
CA SER A 306 26.53 12.97 11.19
C SER A 306 27.20 11.59 11.21
N VAL A 307 26.51 10.57 11.73
CA VAL A 307 27.01 9.18 11.73
C VAL A 307 27.16 8.66 10.31
N MET A 308 26.12 8.82 9.49
CA MET A 308 26.15 8.36 8.10
C MET A 308 27.23 9.08 7.28
N LEU A 309 27.38 10.39 7.46
CA LEU A 309 28.42 11.17 6.79
C LEU A 309 29.83 10.67 7.18
N TYR A 310 30.07 10.45 8.47
CA TYR A 310 31.35 9.90 8.94
C TYR A 310 31.65 8.53 8.32
N LEU A 311 30.64 7.63 8.26
CA LEU A 311 30.81 6.30 7.67
C LEU A 311 31.11 6.37 6.18
N GLU A 312 30.47 7.29 5.45
CA GLU A 312 30.75 7.52 4.01
C GLU A 312 32.14 8.04 3.77
N GLU A 313 32.58 9.07 4.50
CA GLU A 313 33.92 9.64 4.35
C GLU A 313 34.99 8.60 4.70
N ARG A 314 34.76 7.83 5.77
CA ARG A 314 35.67 6.76 6.17
C ARG A 314 35.75 5.64 5.12
N LEU A 315 34.60 5.23 4.57
CA LEU A 315 34.55 4.20 3.54
C LEU A 315 35.28 4.64 2.27
N LYS A 316 35.07 5.91 1.85
CA LYS A 316 35.76 6.51 0.71
C LYS A 316 37.28 6.56 0.89
N ASP A 317 37.74 6.94 2.08
CA ASP A 317 39.15 6.99 2.41
C ASP A 317 39.80 5.60 2.35
N LEU A 318 39.13 4.60 2.92
CA LEU A 318 39.60 3.22 2.90
C LEU A 318 39.59 2.62 1.48
N GLU A 319 38.62 2.92 0.63
CA GLU A 319 38.66 2.54 -0.80
C GLU A 319 39.84 3.15 -1.54
N ASN A 320 40.16 4.42 -1.29
CA ASN A 320 41.32 5.09 -1.87
C ASN A 320 42.64 4.44 -1.41
N GLN A 321 42.73 4.03 -0.16
CA GLN A 321 43.92 3.30 0.36
C GLN A 321 44.02 1.91 -0.29
N ILE A 322 42.93 1.18 -0.47
CA ILE A 322 42.89 -0.12 -1.17
C ILE A 322 43.34 0.05 -2.64
N LEU A 323 42.84 1.08 -3.35
CA LEU A 323 43.25 1.37 -4.73
C LEU A 323 44.77 1.66 -4.83
N LYS A 324 45.34 2.36 -3.88
CA LYS A 324 46.81 2.59 -3.80
C LYS A 324 47.56 1.27 -3.55
N ILE A 325 47.06 0.42 -2.69
CA ILE A 325 47.65 -0.91 -2.40
C ILE A 325 47.62 -1.80 -3.64
N LEU A 326 46.56 -1.72 -4.47
CA LEU A 326 46.36 -2.51 -5.68
C LEU A 326 46.82 -1.83 -6.97
N SER A 327 47.56 -0.72 -6.91
CA SER A 327 47.96 0.07 -8.08
C SER A 327 48.73 -0.73 -9.12
N ASN A 328 49.59 -1.64 -8.70
CA ASN A 328 50.36 -2.55 -9.57
C ASN A 328 49.52 -3.67 -10.18
N LYS A 329 48.32 -3.92 -9.68
CA LYS A 329 47.36 -4.93 -10.24
C LYS A 329 46.38 -4.32 -11.25
N HIS A 330 46.49 -3.02 -11.56
CA HIS A 330 45.57 -2.28 -12.44
C HIS A 330 44.09 -2.41 -12.07
N PHE A 331 43.79 -2.70 -10.78
CA PHE A 331 42.42 -2.83 -10.30
C PHE A 331 41.73 -1.47 -10.25
N ARG A 332 40.48 -1.44 -10.74
CA ARG A 332 39.57 -0.30 -10.62
C ARG A 332 38.17 -0.81 -10.26
N PHE A 333 37.43 -0.02 -9.52
CA PHE A 333 35.99 -0.28 -9.38
C PHE A 333 35.27 0.05 -10.69
N ASP A 334 34.45 -0.86 -11.19
CA ASP A 334 33.70 -0.77 -12.45
C ASP A 334 32.32 -1.45 -12.32
N GLU A 335 31.62 -1.71 -13.43
CA GLU A 335 30.33 -2.39 -13.43
C GLU A 335 30.42 -3.85 -12.95
N GLN A 336 31.54 -4.52 -13.17
CA GLN A 336 31.76 -5.90 -12.72
C GLN A 336 32.08 -5.99 -11.22
N TYR A 337 32.77 -4.99 -10.70
CA TYR A 337 33.19 -4.86 -9.31
C TYR A 337 32.86 -3.46 -8.80
N PRO A 338 31.59 -3.16 -8.51
CA PRO A 338 31.16 -1.82 -8.14
C PRO A 338 31.78 -1.35 -6.82
N SER A 339 32.09 -0.05 -6.73
CA SER A 339 32.52 0.58 -5.48
C SER A 339 31.40 0.52 -4.44
N PRO A 340 31.62 -0.13 -3.28
CA PRO A 340 30.69 -0.10 -2.17
C PRO A 340 30.34 1.31 -1.68
N PHE A 341 31.33 2.23 -1.64
CA PHE A 341 31.07 3.63 -1.32
C PHE A 341 30.14 4.31 -2.33
N ALA A 342 30.41 4.19 -3.63
CA ALA A 342 29.57 4.80 -4.65
C ALA A 342 28.16 4.20 -4.65
N THR A 343 28.06 2.90 -4.46
CA THR A 343 26.79 2.18 -4.34
C THR A 343 25.99 2.66 -3.12
N LEU A 344 26.60 2.73 -1.95
CA LEU A 344 25.95 3.21 -0.73
C LEU A 344 25.48 4.66 -0.90
N LYS A 345 26.34 5.54 -1.42
CA LYS A 345 26.04 6.96 -1.66
C LYS A 345 24.85 7.14 -2.62
N TYR A 346 24.81 6.36 -3.70
CA TYR A 346 23.69 6.40 -4.65
C TYR A 346 22.38 5.99 -3.97
N TYR A 347 22.35 4.84 -3.36
CA TYR A 347 21.11 4.29 -2.79
C TYR A 347 20.66 5.03 -1.52
N LYS A 348 21.56 5.58 -0.72
CA LYS A 348 21.23 6.49 0.39
C LYS A 348 20.36 7.66 -0.05
N ASN A 349 20.59 8.18 -1.23
CA ASN A 349 19.84 9.30 -1.79
C ASN A 349 18.56 8.87 -2.51
N TYR A 350 18.54 7.64 -3.04
CA TYR A 350 17.42 7.09 -3.78
C TYR A 350 16.34 6.47 -2.89
N LEU A 351 16.73 5.79 -1.82
CA LEU A 351 15.80 5.11 -0.92
C LEU A 351 15.11 6.11 0.01
N GLN A 352 13.77 6.00 0.10
CA GLN A 352 12.92 6.88 0.92
C GLN A 352 12.22 6.12 2.06
N ASP A 353 12.32 4.80 2.10
CA ASP A 353 11.58 3.94 3.00
C ASP A 353 12.46 2.77 3.48
N PRO A 354 12.52 2.47 4.79
CA PRO A 354 13.35 1.40 5.34
C PRO A 354 13.06 0.02 4.79
N GLU A 355 11.81 -0.30 4.43
CA GLU A 355 11.49 -1.60 3.79
C GLU A 355 12.18 -1.75 2.43
N SER A 356 12.27 -0.65 1.68
CA SER A 356 13.04 -0.61 0.43
C SER A 356 14.53 -0.85 0.69
N VAL A 357 15.06 -0.38 1.83
CA VAL A 357 16.45 -0.64 2.24
C VAL A 357 16.68 -2.13 2.44
N TYR A 358 15.81 -2.84 3.16
CA TYR A 358 15.98 -4.28 3.36
C TYR A 358 15.92 -5.08 2.06
N SER A 359 15.05 -4.69 1.14
CA SER A 359 15.00 -5.29 -0.21
C SER A 359 16.29 -5.01 -0.99
N PHE A 360 16.78 -3.78 -0.96
CA PHE A 360 18.04 -3.38 -1.52
C PHE A 360 19.21 -4.17 -0.95
N LEU A 361 19.33 -4.26 0.37
CA LEU A 361 20.42 -4.99 1.03
C LEU A 361 20.48 -6.45 0.62
N ARG A 362 19.34 -7.11 0.43
CA ARG A 362 19.29 -8.49 -0.10
C ARG A 362 19.86 -8.58 -1.51
N THR A 363 19.52 -7.65 -2.37
CA THR A 363 19.94 -7.68 -3.78
C THR A 363 21.40 -7.31 -3.94
N ILE A 364 21.83 -6.23 -3.29
CA ILE A 364 23.15 -5.67 -3.47
C ILE A 364 24.23 -6.41 -2.69
N SER A 365 23.88 -7.12 -1.62
CA SER A 365 24.83 -7.87 -0.81
C SER A 365 25.65 -8.87 -1.63
N LEU A 366 25.05 -9.54 -2.60
CA LEU A 366 25.73 -10.47 -3.48
C LEU A 366 26.77 -9.78 -4.37
N TYR A 367 26.43 -8.60 -4.92
CA TYR A 367 27.37 -7.81 -5.72
C TYR A 367 28.52 -7.27 -4.88
N LEU A 368 28.22 -6.72 -3.70
CA LEU A 368 29.24 -6.23 -2.79
C LEU A 368 30.14 -7.35 -2.28
N GLN A 369 29.60 -8.52 -1.97
CA GLN A 369 30.40 -9.69 -1.62
C GLN A 369 31.37 -10.09 -2.72
N LYS A 370 30.93 -10.05 -3.99
CA LYS A 370 31.79 -10.35 -5.13
C LYS A 370 32.98 -9.39 -5.18
N THR A 371 32.71 -8.08 -5.11
CA THR A 371 33.76 -7.04 -5.09
C THR A 371 34.72 -7.22 -3.91
N VAL A 372 34.18 -7.39 -2.72
CA VAL A 372 34.96 -7.59 -1.49
C VAL A 372 35.84 -8.82 -1.56
N SER A 373 35.29 -9.95 -2.03
CA SER A 373 36.05 -11.19 -2.20
C SER A 373 37.16 -11.07 -3.21
N TYR A 374 36.92 -10.35 -4.32
CA TYR A 374 37.91 -10.13 -5.34
C TYR A 374 39.06 -9.22 -4.86
N VAL A 375 38.73 -8.11 -4.17
CA VAL A 375 39.72 -7.24 -3.54
C VAL A 375 40.61 -8.01 -2.56
N ARG A 376 40.00 -8.85 -1.71
CA ARG A 376 40.73 -9.71 -0.78
C ARG A 376 41.67 -10.67 -1.50
N PHE A 377 41.19 -11.30 -2.57
CA PHE A 377 42.00 -12.19 -3.39
C PHE A 377 43.23 -11.46 -3.96
N LEU A 378 43.06 -10.26 -4.55
CA LEU A 378 44.15 -9.48 -5.11
C LEU A 378 45.21 -9.06 -4.06
N ILE A 379 44.82 -8.80 -2.81
CA ILE A 379 45.73 -8.48 -1.72
C ILE A 379 46.56 -9.73 -1.36
N LEU A 380 45.93 -10.89 -1.27
CA LEU A 380 46.57 -12.15 -0.90
C LEU A 380 47.47 -12.69 -2.00
N ASP A 381 47.07 -12.55 -3.26
CA ASP A 381 47.81 -13.05 -4.46
C ASP A 381 48.97 -12.16 -4.88
N ASP A 382 49.31 -11.10 -4.11
CA ASP A 382 50.42 -10.22 -4.42
C ASP A 382 51.77 -10.78 -3.94
N ASN A 383 52.41 -11.60 -4.80
CA ASN A 383 53.68 -12.23 -4.49
C ASN A 383 54.89 -11.27 -4.52
N GLN A 384 54.70 -10.01 -4.93
CA GLN A 384 55.76 -9.01 -4.93
C GLN A 384 55.88 -8.28 -3.60
N LYS A 385 54.85 -8.32 -2.74
CA LYS A 385 54.87 -7.68 -1.43
C LYS A 385 55.51 -8.53 -0.35
N LYS A 386 56.24 -7.84 0.53
CA LYS A 386 56.77 -8.43 1.77
C LYS A 386 55.62 -8.77 2.73
N GLU A 387 55.82 -9.73 3.60
CA GLU A 387 54.79 -10.23 4.54
C GLU A 387 54.19 -9.08 5.41
N GLN A 388 55.06 -8.18 5.87
CA GLN A 388 54.65 -6.99 6.64
C GLN A 388 53.72 -6.06 5.84
N GLU A 389 53.95 -5.89 4.52
CA GLU A 389 53.12 -5.06 3.65
C GLU A 389 51.76 -5.71 3.40
N LYS A 390 51.72 -7.03 3.29
CA LYS A 390 50.47 -7.80 3.21
C LYS A 390 49.66 -7.67 4.49
N GLU A 391 50.30 -7.75 5.65
CA GLU A 391 49.64 -7.58 6.94
C GLU A 391 49.03 -6.19 7.09
N ILE A 392 49.69 -5.14 6.67
CA ILE A 392 49.18 -3.77 6.67
C ILE A 392 47.98 -3.67 5.73
N ALA A 393 48.08 -4.25 4.53
CA ALA A 393 47.00 -4.26 3.55
C ALA A 393 45.73 -4.97 4.07
N LEU A 394 45.92 -6.11 4.75
CA LEU A 394 44.82 -6.85 5.38
C LEU A 394 44.15 -6.07 6.53
N ARG A 395 44.92 -5.36 7.36
CA ARG A 395 44.37 -4.48 8.40
C ARG A 395 43.52 -3.34 7.84
N ILE A 396 43.96 -2.74 6.73
CA ILE A 396 43.17 -1.72 6.02
C ILE A 396 41.89 -2.33 5.45
N PHE A 397 42.00 -3.51 4.86
CA PHE A 397 40.85 -4.24 4.31
C PHE A 397 39.85 -4.64 5.42
N ASP A 398 40.31 -5.10 6.59
CA ASP A 398 39.45 -5.41 7.72
C ASP A 398 38.73 -4.16 8.26
N ALA A 399 39.43 -3.01 8.33
CA ALA A 399 38.80 -1.73 8.66
C ALA A 399 37.73 -1.32 7.65
N TYR A 400 38.01 -1.54 6.36
CA TYR A 400 37.04 -1.31 5.28
C TYR A 400 35.78 -2.17 5.43
N LEU A 401 35.92 -3.49 5.67
CA LEU A 401 34.79 -4.38 5.89
C LEU A 401 33.94 -3.99 7.09
N LYS A 402 34.59 -3.64 8.21
CA LYS A 402 33.88 -3.20 9.43
C LYS A 402 33.09 -1.92 9.17
N THR A 403 33.70 -0.96 8.46
CA THR A 403 33.03 0.31 8.12
C THR A 403 31.87 0.08 7.16
N LEU A 404 32.03 -0.76 6.12
CA LEU A 404 30.97 -1.11 5.18
C LEU A 404 29.80 -1.80 5.89
N ASN A 405 30.07 -2.80 6.70
CA ASN A 405 29.04 -3.50 7.46
C ASN A 405 28.26 -2.57 8.39
N HIS A 406 28.98 -1.68 9.09
CA HIS A 406 28.33 -0.68 9.96
C HIS A 406 27.44 0.25 9.13
N ALA A 407 27.92 0.79 7.99
CA ALA A 407 27.14 1.65 7.13
C ALA A 407 25.86 0.97 6.57
N LEU A 408 25.97 -0.30 6.16
CA LEU A 408 24.83 -1.07 5.65
C LEU A 408 23.80 -1.37 6.76
N LEU A 409 24.24 -1.72 7.96
CA LEU A 409 23.36 -1.95 9.12
C LEU A 409 22.69 -0.66 9.61
N PHE A 410 23.39 0.47 9.51
CA PHE A 410 22.89 1.77 9.94
C PHE A 410 21.94 2.44 8.91
N LEU A 411 22.03 2.09 7.64
CA LEU A 411 21.27 2.70 6.55
C LEU A 411 19.75 2.75 6.80
N PRO A 412 19.07 1.68 7.32
CA PRO A 412 17.64 1.76 7.64
C PRO A 412 17.29 2.84 8.65
N ASN A 413 18.10 3.00 9.71
CA ASN A 413 17.89 4.04 10.72
C ASN A 413 18.08 5.45 10.15
N TYR A 414 19.10 5.64 9.32
CA TYR A 414 19.31 6.91 8.61
C TYR A 414 18.14 7.27 7.69
N ILE A 415 17.61 6.31 6.91
CA ILE A 415 16.45 6.54 6.06
C ILE A 415 15.19 6.84 6.90
N SER A 416 15.00 6.15 8.03
CA SER A 416 13.91 6.46 8.98
C SER A 416 14.02 7.89 9.52
N TYR A 417 15.21 8.33 9.86
CA TYR A 417 15.48 9.69 10.34
C TYR A 417 15.15 10.75 9.26
N LYS A 418 15.62 10.55 8.04
CA LYS A 418 15.28 11.47 6.92
C LYS A 418 13.78 11.54 6.66
N ASN A 419 13.11 10.39 6.65
CA ASN A 419 11.65 10.33 6.53
C ASN A 419 10.98 11.10 7.67
N HIS A 420 11.44 10.88 8.91
CA HIS A 420 10.89 11.56 10.09
C HIS A 420 10.94 13.09 9.96
N LEU A 421 12.09 13.64 9.53
CA LEU A 421 12.25 15.09 9.34
C LEU A 421 11.30 15.63 8.25
N LYS A 422 11.23 14.96 7.11
CA LYS A 422 10.32 15.34 6.02
C LYS A 422 8.85 15.32 6.49
N MET A 423 8.45 14.23 7.13
CA MET A 423 7.07 14.06 7.58
C MET A 423 6.69 15.03 8.71
N LYS A 424 7.64 15.38 9.57
CA LYS A 424 7.46 16.43 10.58
C LYS A 424 7.21 17.79 9.92
N HIS A 425 7.97 18.13 8.91
CA HIS A 425 7.77 19.36 8.16
C HIS A 425 6.39 19.43 7.51
N ILE A 426 5.96 18.35 6.84
CA ILE A 426 4.61 18.26 6.23
C ILE A 426 3.51 18.42 7.30
N GLU A 427 3.65 17.76 8.45
CA GLU A 427 2.71 17.84 9.57
C GLU A 427 2.57 19.28 10.09
N GLU A 428 3.69 20.01 10.22
CA GLU A 428 3.72 21.42 10.61
C GLU A 428 3.05 22.32 9.58
N GLU A 429 3.32 22.12 8.29
CA GLU A 429 2.66 22.87 7.21
C GLU A 429 1.14 22.64 7.17
N LEU A 430 0.69 21.40 7.30
CA LEU A 430 -0.74 21.09 7.38
C LEU A 430 -1.39 21.73 8.61
N SER A 431 -0.69 21.76 9.74
CA SER A 431 -1.17 22.43 10.97
C SER A 431 -1.34 23.94 10.81
N LYS A 432 -0.51 24.58 9.98
CA LYS A 432 -0.65 26.01 9.64
C LYS A 432 -1.85 26.30 8.74
N LEU A 433 -2.20 25.34 7.86
CA LEU A 433 -3.37 25.49 6.97
C LEU A 433 -4.69 25.52 7.73
N ASP A 434 -4.80 24.70 8.78
CA ASP A 434 -6.00 24.60 9.57
C ASP A 434 -5.67 24.21 11.01
N LYS A 435 -6.01 25.12 11.96
CA LYS A 435 -5.79 24.92 13.40
C LYS A 435 -6.42 23.62 13.94
N ARG A 436 -7.42 23.07 13.27
CA ARG A 436 -8.08 21.82 13.67
C ARG A 436 -7.19 20.58 13.42
N LEU A 437 -6.16 20.74 12.61
CA LEU A 437 -5.13 19.71 12.37
C LEU A 437 -3.98 19.81 13.38
N GLU A 438 -3.88 20.90 14.11
CA GLU A 438 -2.86 21.12 15.15
C GLU A 438 -2.91 19.99 16.19
N ASN A 439 -1.75 19.53 16.62
CA ASN A 439 -1.57 18.42 17.56
C ASN A 439 -2.08 17.03 17.11
N LEU A 440 -2.49 16.89 15.85
CA LEU A 440 -2.77 15.56 15.28
C LEU A 440 -1.52 15.01 14.60
N PRO A 441 -1.18 13.73 14.79
CA PRO A 441 -0.17 13.07 13.99
C PRO A 441 -0.50 13.15 12.49
N LEU A 442 0.50 13.24 11.62
CA LEU A 442 0.35 13.37 10.17
C LEU A 442 -0.67 12.39 9.57
N THR A 443 -0.64 11.13 9.99
CA THR A 443 -1.60 10.12 9.51
C THR A 443 -3.06 10.46 9.85
N LEU A 444 -3.34 11.04 11.02
CA LEU A 444 -4.67 11.50 11.36
C LEU A 444 -5.04 12.80 10.64
N GLN A 445 -4.10 13.71 10.43
CA GLN A 445 -4.32 14.91 9.60
C GLN A 445 -4.76 14.53 8.18
N ILE A 446 -4.08 13.56 7.56
CA ILE A 446 -4.42 13.04 6.22
C ILE A 446 -5.83 12.42 6.23
N LEU A 447 -6.16 11.57 7.20
CA LEU A 447 -7.50 10.98 7.31
C LEU A 447 -8.58 12.06 7.46
N VAL A 448 -8.34 13.08 8.28
CA VAL A 448 -9.27 14.22 8.46
C VAL A 448 -9.49 14.94 7.13
N ILE A 449 -8.42 15.22 6.37
CA ILE A 449 -8.50 15.89 5.06
C ILE A 449 -9.32 15.05 4.08
N LEU A 450 -9.00 13.76 3.90
CA LEU A 450 -9.68 12.89 2.95
C LEU A 450 -11.18 12.73 3.28
N LEU A 451 -11.52 12.56 4.56
CA LEU A 451 -12.91 12.48 4.99
C LEU A 451 -13.64 13.83 4.88
N ASN A 452 -12.95 14.95 5.09
CA ASN A 452 -13.48 16.30 4.89
C ASN A 452 -13.71 16.63 3.41
N ASP A 453 -12.89 16.09 2.50
CA ASP A 453 -13.11 16.21 1.06
C ASP A 453 -14.38 15.47 0.59
N GLY A 454 -14.88 14.52 1.39
CA GLY A 454 -16.14 13.82 1.13
C GLY A 454 -16.00 12.35 0.77
N ILE A 455 -14.81 11.77 0.90
CA ILE A 455 -14.60 10.32 0.76
C ILE A 455 -15.33 9.59 1.91
N ASP A 456 -16.07 8.53 1.59
CA ASP A 456 -16.86 7.82 2.61
C ASP A 456 -16.01 6.89 3.48
N THR A 457 -15.11 6.13 2.87
CA THR A 457 -14.23 5.19 3.58
C THR A 457 -12.78 5.31 3.08
N VAL A 458 -11.84 5.46 4.01
CA VAL A 458 -10.40 5.49 3.73
C VAL A 458 -9.78 4.17 4.18
N LEU A 459 -9.17 3.45 3.25
CA LEU A 459 -8.50 2.18 3.55
C LEU A 459 -7.07 2.41 3.99
N ALA A 460 -6.71 1.93 5.15
CA ALA A 460 -5.36 2.01 5.69
C ALA A 460 -4.75 0.62 5.93
N GLY A 461 -3.47 0.47 5.61
CA GLY A 461 -2.70 -0.71 5.95
C GLY A 461 -2.30 -0.66 7.44
N MET A 462 -2.84 -1.57 8.24
CA MET A 462 -2.65 -1.59 9.69
C MET A 462 -2.10 -2.95 10.14
N ARG A 463 -0.85 -3.26 9.78
CA ARG A 463 -0.23 -4.57 10.04
C ARG A 463 0.14 -4.84 11.51
N LYS A 464 0.02 -3.84 12.38
CA LYS A 464 0.34 -3.94 13.82
C LYS A 464 -0.79 -3.35 14.66
N ILE A 465 -1.01 -3.90 15.85
CA ILE A 465 -2.00 -3.38 16.82
C ILE A 465 -1.76 -1.89 17.09
N THR A 466 -0.52 -1.47 17.19
CA THR A 466 -0.17 -0.06 17.43
C THR A 466 -0.67 0.86 16.33
N TYR A 467 -0.65 0.43 15.07
CA TYR A 467 -1.19 1.19 13.93
C TYR A 467 -2.72 1.25 13.99
N VAL A 468 -3.37 0.14 14.33
CA VAL A 468 -4.83 0.12 14.54
C VAL A 468 -5.22 1.12 15.60
N ARG A 469 -4.60 1.06 16.79
CA ARG A 469 -4.89 1.96 17.92
C ARG A 469 -4.58 3.43 17.64
N GLN A 470 -3.59 3.69 16.81
CA GLN A 470 -3.27 5.05 16.37
C GLN A 470 -4.36 5.59 15.44
N LEU A 471 -4.73 4.84 14.39
CA LEU A 471 -5.63 5.34 13.34
C LEU A 471 -7.10 5.32 13.78
N GLN A 472 -7.53 4.40 14.65
CA GLN A 472 -8.89 4.38 15.19
C GLN A 472 -9.25 5.67 15.99
N LYS A 473 -8.26 6.46 16.45
CA LYS A 473 -8.49 7.76 17.08
C LYS A 473 -9.25 8.72 16.16
N ILE A 474 -9.25 8.48 14.83
CA ILE A 474 -10.07 9.24 13.88
C ILE A 474 -11.55 9.25 14.28
N PHE A 475 -12.04 8.18 14.88
CA PHE A 475 -13.46 8.08 15.30
C PHE A 475 -13.83 9.03 16.44
N THR A 476 -12.85 9.57 17.16
CA THR A 476 -13.07 10.58 18.21
C THR A 476 -12.93 12.02 17.71
N ILE A 477 -12.56 12.20 16.43
CA ILE A 477 -12.33 13.51 15.83
C ILE A 477 -13.57 13.94 15.06
N LYS A 478 -14.06 15.15 15.36
CA LYS A 478 -15.16 15.75 14.60
C LYS A 478 -14.62 16.28 13.27
N ILE A 479 -15.05 15.68 12.16
CA ILE A 479 -14.70 16.19 10.83
C ILE A 479 -15.34 17.57 10.63
N PRO A 480 -14.56 18.57 10.20
CA PRO A 480 -15.06 19.92 10.00
C PRO A 480 -16.16 19.98 8.94
N SER A 481 -17.19 20.81 9.16
CA SER A 481 -18.24 21.07 8.16
C SER A 481 -17.74 21.96 7.01
N LYS A 482 -16.78 22.86 7.31
CA LYS A 482 -16.14 23.72 6.29
C LYS A 482 -14.97 22.94 5.68
N LYS A 483 -14.90 22.91 4.34
CA LYS A 483 -13.79 22.25 3.64
C LYS A 483 -12.45 22.81 4.09
N ILE A 484 -11.51 21.91 4.34
CA ILE A 484 -10.10 22.26 4.54
C ILE A 484 -9.56 22.48 3.13
N ILE A 485 -9.32 23.75 2.78
CA ILE A 485 -8.70 24.08 1.51
C ILE A 485 -7.20 23.75 1.64
N ALA A 486 -6.87 22.50 1.45
CA ALA A 486 -5.51 22.17 1.06
C ALA A 486 -5.39 22.63 -0.39
N ASN A 487 -4.83 23.82 -0.61
CA ASN A 487 -4.54 24.31 -1.94
C ASN A 487 -3.77 23.23 -2.67
N SER A 488 -4.12 22.99 -3.94
CA SER A 488 -3.35 22.20 -4.92
C SER A 488 -1.90 22.70 -5.13
N GLN A 489 -1.52 23.73 -4.39
CA GLN A 489 -0.21 24.37 -4.35
C GLN A 489 0.61 24.07 -3.08
N LEU A 490 0.25 23.06 -2.29
CA LEU A 490 1.23 22.49 -1.38
C LEU A 490 2.35 21.87 -2.24
N THR A 491 3.19 22.72 -2.79
CA THR A 491 4.52 22.31 -3.27
C THR A 491 5.30 21.89 -2.03
N PHE A 492 5.01 20.66 -1.58
CA PHE A 492 5.93 20.01 -0.68
C PHE A 492 7.26 19.94 -1.43
N ASN A 493 8.30 20.59 -0.90
CA ASN A 493 9.67 20.35 -1.35
C ASN A 493 10.03 18.91 -0.94
N LEU A 494 9.49 17.93 -1.71
CA LEU A 494 9.66 16.50 -1.52
C LEU A 494 11.01 16.05 -2.09
#